data_937aa29e595dc9d3f220bfef0fa9cdff
#
_entry.id   937aa29e595dc9d3f220bfef0fa9cdff
#
_cell.length_a   1.000
_cell.length_b   1.000
_cell.length_c   1.000
_cell.angle_alpha   90.00
_cell.angle_beta   90.00
_cell.angle_gamma   90.00
#
_symmetry.space_group_name_H-M   'P 1'
#
loop_
_entity.id
_entity.type
_entity.pdbx_description
1 polymer ?
#
loop_
_entity_poly.entity_id
_entity_poly.type
_entity_poly.pdbx_seq_one_letter_code
_entity_poly.pdbx_strand_id
1 'polypeptide(L)'
;MRVIRGLSGAVAMVMFVTGLLCSLPNRAEAEQITLRLHHFNSPKAIAHRLFLQPWADEIEEKSEGRVKIQVFPAMQLGGRPADLYGQARDGVVDIVWTIPGYTPGRFPLTEMFELPFLSGSALAASQALTEFHQNWLREEYQDTHPLVFHSTAPTHLHTAGKQISVLEDFAGVKIRAPSRISAETLRALGAVPVGMPVPAVYEALSRGVVEGTAIPWTIMRPFRLHEVTKFHTEVSLSRVLFVMTMNKRRYDELPPDIKAIIDDSTGMALAERLGRMWDDDEKPGRAIAVERGQPVLSLSEAERERWQERTRTVIDGWIEKVGALGHDGQALLADATRLLAKHGSDQK
;
A
#
# COMPACT_ATOMS: atom_id res chain seq x y z
N MET A 1 -48.30 1.93 96.21
CA MET A 1 -47.38 2.34 97.28
C MET A 1 -46.04 2.70 96.57
N ARG A 2 -45.71 3.97 96.69
CA ARG A 2 -44.35 4.56 96.71
C ARG A 2 -43.27 4.01 95.66
N VAL A 3 -42.43 4.71 95.04
CA VAL A 3 -41.99 6.12 95.07
C VAL A 3 -40.76 6.25 94.15
N ILE A 4 -40.72 7.30 93.35
CA ILE A 4 -39.62 8.24 93.16
C ILE A 4 -38.37 7.83 92.27
N ARG A 5 -38.19 8.65 91.27
CA ARG A 5 -37.04 9.50 90.84
C ARG A 5 -35.78 8.89 90.27
N GLY A 6 -35.38 9.45 89.22
CA GLY A 6 -34.00 9.57 88.79
C GLY A 6 -33.86 10.20 87.40
N LEU A 7 -33.74 11.54 87.37
CA LEU A 7 -33.26 12.32 86.24
C LEU A 7 -31.75 12.01 86.04
N SER A 8 -31.33 11.79 84.83
CA SER A 8 -30.03 12.31 84.42
C SER A 8 -29.96 12.39 82.91
N GLY A 9 -29.71 13.58 82.44
CA GLY A 9 -29.62 13.96 81.06
C GLY A 9 -28.34 13.43 80.44
N ALA A 10 -28.44 13.04 79.21
CA ALA A 10 -27.29 12.85 78.36
C ALA A 10 -27.52 13.67 77.09
N VAL A 11 -26.76 14.72 76.93
CA VAL A 11 -26.64 15.61 75.77
C VAL A 11 -26.24 14.78 74.56
N ALA A 12 -27.11 14.63 73.59
CA ALA A 12 -26.79 14.06 72.29
C ALA A 12 -26.03 15.12 71.46
N MET A 13 -24.72 14.94 71.34
CA MET A 13 -23.84 15.68 70.47
C MET A 13 -24.02 15.16 69.05
N VAL A 14 -24.81 15.83 68.22
CA VAL A 14 -24.96 15.56 66.80
C VAL A 14 -23.71 16.05 66.12
N MET A 15 -22.77 15.13 65.78
CA MET A 15 -21.65 15.42 64.86
C MET A 15 -22.23 15.50 63.44
N PHE A 16 -22.24 16.70 62.89
CA PHE A 16 -22.41 16.96 61.46
C PHE A 16 -21.13 16.55 60.74
N VAL A 17 -21.06 15.31 60.25
CA VAL A 17 -20.04 14.89 59.32
C VAL A 17 -20.42 15.45 57.94
N THR A 18 -19.92 16.63 57.61
CA THR A 18 -19.94 17.21 56.27
C THR A 18 -19.09 16.33 55.37
N GLY A 19 -19.71 15.35 54.72
CA GLY A 19 -19.07 14.56 53.68
C GLY A 19 -18.75 15.46 52.49
N LEU A 20 -17.51 15.88 52.37
CA LEU A 20 -16.94 16.47 51.15
C LEU A 20 -16.90 15.38 50.08
N LEU A 21 -18.00 15.18 49.37
CA LEU A 21 -18.07 14.44 48.15
C LEU A 21 -17.15 15.16 47.16
N CYS A 22 -15.88 14.79 47.09
CA CYS A 22 -15.04 15.08 45.93
C CYS A 22 -15.77 14.53 44.71
N SER A 23 -16.44 15.42 43.99
CA SER A 23 -16.93 15.16 42.65
C SER A 23 -15.68 14.96 41.79
N LEU A 24 -15.20 13.72 41.68
CA LEU A 24 -14.29 13.34 40.61
C LEU A 24 -15.02 13.76 39.32
N PRO A 25 -14.38 14.54 38.44
CA PRO A 25 -14.98 14.83 37.16
C PRO A 25 -15.26 13.46 36.50
N ASN A 26 -16.55 13.20 36.29
CA ASN A 26 -16.98 12.07 35.50
C ASN A 26 -16.38 12.33 34.10
N ARG A 27 -15.18 11.79 33.84
CA ARG A 27 -14.58 11.79 32.49
C ARG A 27 -15.56 10.95 31.68
N ALA A 28 -16.55 11.63 31.06
CA ALA A 28 -17.41 10.99 30.11
C ALA A 28 -16.47 10.20 29.20
N GLU A 29 -16.54 8.88 29.28
CA GLU A 29 -15.75 7.98 28.42
C GLU A 29 -16.15 8.37 27.01
N ALA A 30 -15.29 9.10 26.32
CA ALA A 30 -15.55 9.53 24.96
C ALA A 30 -15.79 8.25 24.16
N GLU A 31 -16.91 8.17 23.47
CA GLU A 31 -17.28 7.00 22.67
C GLU A 31 -16.13 6.63 21.75
N GLN A 32 -15.67 5.38 21.84
CA GLN A 32 -14.53 4.89 21.06
C GLN A 32 -14.87 4.93 19.58
N ILE A 33 -14.05 5.64 18.81
CA ILE A 33 -14.16 5.73 17.35
C ILE A 33 -13.61 4.44 16.76
N THR A 34 -14.45 3.62 16.16
CA THR A 34 -14.03 2.44 15.42
C THR A 34 -13.91 2.76 13.94
N LEU A 35 -12.73 2.46 13.34
CA LEU A 35 -12.46 2.58 11.92
C LEU A 35 -12.16 1.19 11.33
N ARG A 36 -12.68 0.89 10.14
CA ARG A 36 -12.45 -0.36 9.42
C ARG A 36 -11.43 -0.14 8.32
N LEU A 37 -10.29 -0.85 8.39
CA LEU A 37 -9.26 -0.86 7.35
C LEU A 37 -9.35 -2.17 6.57
N HIS A 38 -9.59 -2.09 5.27
CA HIS A 38 -9.77 -3.23 4.38
C HIS A 38 -8.65 -3.34 3.35
N HIS A 39 -8.14 -4.54 3.12
CA HIS A 39 -7.12 -4.79 2.11
C HIS A 39 -7.15 -6.22 1.55
N PHE A 40 -6.47 -6.43 0.41
CA PHE A 40 -6.51 -7.70 -0.34
C PHE A 40 -5.40 -8.69 0.03
N ASN A 41 -4.35 -8.27 0.74
CA ASN A 41 -3.23 -9.14 1.05
C ASN A 41 -3.58 -10.14 2.16
N SER A 42 -2.91 -11.31 2.08
CA SER A 42 -2.93 -12.29 3.17
C SER A 42 -2.40 -11.68 4.48
N PRO A 43 -2.91 -12.11 5.65
CA PRO A 43 -2.36 -11.69 6.95
C PRO A 43 -0.89 -12.12 7.15
N LYS A 44 -0.35 -13.01 6.31
CA LYS A 44 1.06 -13.40 6.32
C LYS A 44 1.96 -12.46 5.52
N ALA A 45 1.40 -11.59 4.69
CA ALA A 45 2.17 -10.64 3.88
C ALA A 45 2.83 -9.57 4.76
N ILE A 46 4.01 -9.09 4.31
CA ILE A 46 4.77 -8.05 5.05
C ILE A 46 3.94 -6.78 5.24
N ALA A 47 3.17 -6.36 4.23
CA ALA A 47 2.32 -5.19 4.33
C ALA A 47 1.32 -5.28 5.50
N HIS A 48 0.72 -6.46 5.75
CA HIS A 48 -0.16 -6.63 6.91
C HIS A 48 0.64 -6.63 8.22
N ARG A 49 1.71 -7.46 8.30
CA ARG A 49 2.42 -7.72 9.57
C ARG A 49 3.34 -6.59 10.02
N LEU A 50 3.97 -5.88 9.08
CA LEU A 50 4.99 -4.87 9.37
C LEU A 50 4.50 -3.45 9.15
N PHE A 51 3.30 -3.28 8.59
CA PHE A 51 2.73 -1.97 8.32
C PHE A 51 1.30 -1.82 8.82
N LEU A 52 0.30 -2.46 8.19
CA LEU A 52 -1.11 -2.13 8.41
C LEU A 52 -1.56 -2.41 9.85
N GLN A 53 -1.20 -3.58 10.40
CA GLN A 53 -1.53 -3.90 11.78
C GLN A 53 -0.72 -3.04 12.77
N PRO A 54 0.63 -2.92 12.67
CA PRO A 54 1.38 -2.03 13.56
C PRO A 54 0.97 -0.54 13.49
N TRP A 55 0.58 -0.04 12.32
CA TRP A 55 0.05 1.31 12.20
C TRP A 55 -1.32 1.46 12.91
N ALA A 56 -2.19 0.47 12.78
CA ALA A 56 -3.47 0.47 13.49
C ALA A 56 -3.26 0.46 15.02
N ASP A 57 -2.32 -0.36 15.51
CA ASP A 57 -1.96 -0.43 16.92
C ASP A 57 -1.32 0.88 17.43
N GLU A 58 -0.48 1.54 16.60
CA GLU A 58 0.13 2.85 16.86
C GLU A 58 -0.94 3.95 17.05
N ILE A 59 -1.99 3.96 16.21
CA ILE A 59 -3.09 4.92 16.33
C ILE A 59 -3.90 4.67 17.60
N GLU A 60 -4.18 3.40 17.94
CA GLU A 60 -4.87 3.04 19.17
C GLU A 60 -4.07 3.52 20.40
N GLU A 61 -2.77 3.28 20.43
CA GLU A 61 -1.88 3.72 21.51
C GLU A 61 -1.81 5.25 21.62
N LYS A 62 -1.52 5.96 20.51
CA LYS A 62 -1.40 7.42 20.48
C LYS A 62 -2.70 8.15 20.82
N SER A 63 -3.85 7.54 20.53
CA SER A 63 -5.16 8.07 20.87
C SER A 63 -5.62 7.70 22.27
N GLU A 64 -4.79 7.03 23.08
CA GLU A 64 -5.15 6.50 24.40
C GLU A 64 -6.42 5.61 24.36
N GLY A 65 -6.56 4.79 23.28
CA GLY A 65 -7.69 3.90 23.06
C GLY A 65 -8.96 4.57 22.55
N ARG A 66 -8.94 5.88 22.28
CA ARG A 66 -10.12 6.59 21.73
C ARG A 66 -10.41 6.24 20.27
N VAL A 67 -9.41 5.78 19.52
CA VAL A 67 -9.57 5.27 18.16
C VAL A 67 -9.13 3.82 18.12
N LYS A 68 -9.97 2.96 17.54
CA LYS A 68 -9.65 1.57 17.26
C LYS A 68 -9.76 1.32 15.76
N ILE A 69 -8.65 0.88 15.13
CA ILE A 69 -8.66 0.50 13.74
C ILE A 69 -8.72 -1.03 13.63
N GLN A 70 -9.83 -1.53 13.12
CA GLN A 70 -10.01 -2.97 12.84
C GLN A 70 -9.50 -3.28 11.44
N VAL A 71 -8.47 -4.12 11.34
CA VAL A 71 -7.85 -4.49 10.05
C VAL A 71 -8.48 -5.77 9.51
N PHE A 72 -9.00 -5.70 8.30
CA PHE A 72 -9.66 -6.80 7.58
C PHE A 72 -8.81 -7.22 6.37
N PRO A 73 -7.97 -8.25 6.49
CA PRO A 73 -7.13 -8.75 5.40
C PRO A 73 -7.90 -9.63 4.41
N ALA A 74 -7.27 -9.95 3.28
CA ALA A 74 -7.71 -10.95 2.31
C ALA A 74 -9.18 -10.77 1.84
N MET A 75 -9.62 -9.53 1.65
CA MET A 75 -10.98 -9.18 1.21
C MET A 75 -12.09 -9.68 2.16
N GLN A 76 -11.84 -9.75 3.48
CA GLN A 76 -12.79 -10.30 4.46
C GLN A 76 -14.14 -9.54 4.50
N LEU A 77 -14.16 -8.26 4.12
CA LEU A 77 -15.40 -7.48 4.03
C LEU A 77 -16.10 -7.60 2.66
N GLY A 78 -15.61 -8.51 1.81
CA GLY A 78 -16.20 -8.79 0.50
C GLY A 78 -15.71 -7.88 -0.62
N GLY A 79 -16.19 -8.14 -1.85
CA GLY A 79 -15.75 -7.48 -3.06
C GLY A 79 -14.47 -8.09 -3.65
N ARG A 80 -13.93 -7.43 -4.67
CA ARG A 80 -12.67 -7.77 -5.34
C ARG A 80 -11.61 -6.71 -5.03
N PRO A 81 -10.31 -7.00 -5.18
CA PRO A 81 -9.26 -5.98 -4.99
C PRO A 81 -9.46 -4.69 -5.79
N ALA A 82 -10.06 -4.76 -6.96
CA ALA A 82 -10.40 -3.59 -7.78
C ALA A 82 -11.51 -2.70 -7.17
N ASP A 83 -12.30 -3.23 -6.26
CA ASP A 83 -13.43 -2.51 -5.67
C ASP A 83 -13.00 -1.68 -4.43
N LEU A 84 -11.80 -1.93 -3.88
CA LEU A 84 -11.33 -1.34 -2.62
C LEU A 84 -11.36 0.19 -2.61
N TYR A 85 -10.83 0.85 -3.66
CA TYR A 85 -10.85 2.30 -3.72
C TYR A 85 -12.28 2.85 -3.68
N GLY A 86 -13.19 2.24 -4.45
CA GLY A 86 -14.62 2.56 -4.42
C GLY A 86 -15.24 2.35 -3.05
N GLN A 87 -14.86 1.28 -2.32
CA GLN A 87 -15.36 1.02 -0.97
C GLN A 87 -15.01 2.15 0.02
N ALA A 88 -13.78 2.70 -0.05
CA ALA A 88 -13.43 3.86 0.75
C ALA A 88 -14.16 5.12 0.30
N ARG A 89 -14.16 5.40 -1.02
CA ARG A 89 -14.86 6.57 -1.59
C ARG A 89 -16.32 6.61 -1.17
N ASP A 90 -17.02 5.49 -1.28
CA ASP A 90 -18.46 5.39 -1.05
C ASP A 90 -18.83 5.16 0.44
N GLY A 91 -17.82 5.05 1.34
CA GLY A 91 -18.01 4.87 2.77
C GLY A 91 -18.48 3.47 3.18
N VAL A 92 -18.29 2.47 2.32
CA VAL A 92 -18.55 1.05 2.65
C VAL A 92 -17.58 0.59 3.75
N VAL A 93 -16.33 1.08 3.69
CA VAL A 93 -15.32 0.96 4.74
C VAL A 93 -14.65 2.31 4.95
N ASP A 94 -13.99 2.49 6.10
CA ASP A 94 -13.39 3.78 6.45
C ASP A 94 -12.04 3.99 5.77
N ILE A 95 -11.19 2.96 5.73
CA ILE A 95 -9.84 3.01 5.19
C ILE A 95 -9.62 1.81 4.28
N VAL A 96 -8.90 2.02 3.18
CA VAL A 96 -8.43 0.93 2.33
C VAL A 96 -6.93 1.09 2.06
N TRP A 97 -6.26 -0.04 1.87
CA TRP A 97 -4.94 -0.10 1.27
C TRP A 97 -5.02 -0.91 -0.02
N THR A 98 -4.68 -0.27 -1.14
CA THR A 98 -4.91 -0.84 -2.47
C THR A 98 -3.87 -0.40 -3.49
N ILE A 99 -3.92 -1.00 -4.67
CA ILE A 99 -3.11 -0.68 -5.86
C ILE A 99 -3.97 0.17 -6.80
N PRO A 100 -3.60 1.44 -7.09
CA PRO A 100 -4.30 2.28 -8.07
C PRO A 100 -4.49 1.60 -9.43
N GLY A 101 -3.48 0.86 -9.88
CA GLY A 101 -3.50 0.10 -11.14
C GLY A 101 -4.57 -1.00 -11.21
N TYR A 102 -5.20 -1.40 -10.10
CA TYR A 102 -6.35 -2.33 -10.11
C TYR A 102 -7.65 -1.67 -10.56
N THR A 103 -7.68 -0.34 -10.68
CA THR A 103 -8.82 0.44 -11.18
C THR A 103 -8.42 1.16 -12.48
N PRO A 104 -8.33 0.44 -13.61
CA PRO A 104 -7.79 0.98 -14.86
C PRO A 104 -8.51 2.26 -15.32
N GLY A 105 -7.72 3.26 -15.72
CA GLY A 105 -8.22 4.53 -16.25
C GLY A 105 -8.64 5.56 -15.20
N ARG A 106 -8.67 5.19 -13.92
CA ARG A 106 -9.02 6.12 -12.82
C ARG A 106 -7.88 7.07 -12.46
N PHE A 107 -6.63 6.62 -12.54
CA PHE A 107 -5.45 7.30 -12.03
C PHE A 107 -4.37 7.49 -13.12
N PRO A 108 -4.68 8.18 -14.22
CA PRO A 108 -3.78 8.29 -15.36
C PRO A 108 -2.46 9.00 -15.05
N LEU A 109 -2.43 9.99 -14.13
CA LEU A 109 -1.19 10.66 -13.74
C LEU A 109 -0.35 9.81 -12.79
N THR A 110 -0.99 9.08 -11.87
CA THR A 110 -0.32 8.13 -10.97
C THR A 110 0.39 7.03 -11.75
N GLU A 111 -0.17 6.56 -12.88
CA GLU A 111 0.41 5.54 -13.76
C GLU A 111 1.84 5.86 -14.21
N MET A 112 2.27 7.13 -14.18
CA MET A 112 3.61 7.57 -14.56
C MET A 112 4.70 6.81 -13.79
N PHE A 113 4.54 6.59 -12.49
CA PHE A 113 5.54 5.86 -11.69
C PHE A 113 5.59 4.35 -11.98
N GLU A 114 4.67 3.81 -12.78
CA GLU A 114 4.70 2.44 -13.28
C GLU A 114 5.38 2.31 -14.65
N LEU A 115 5.76 3.42 -15.30
CA LEU A 115 6.42 3.41 -16.61
C LEU A 115 7.69 2.54 -16.58
N PRO A 116 8.01 1.87 -17.69
CA PRO A 116 9.12 0.93 -17.74
C PRO A 116 10.47 1.61 -17.50
N PHE A 117 11.34 0.89 -16.81
CA PHE A 117 12.74 1.26 -16.55
C PHE A 117 12.95 2.58 -15.80
N LEU A 118 11.95 3.11 -15.11
CA LEU A 118 12.19 4.19 -14.17
C LEU A 118 13.05 3.66 -13.01
N SER A 119 14.24 4.23 -12.86
CA SER A 119 15.24 3.83 -11.86
C SER A 119 14.82 4.18 -10.43
N GLY A 120 15.49 3.56 -9.45
CA GLY A 120 15.38 3.87 -8.03
C GLY A 120 14.86 2.70 -7.18
N SER A 121 15.20 2.77 -5.89
CA SER A 121 14.71 1.85 -4.84
C SER A 121 13.21 2.08 -4.54
N ALA A 122 12.60 1.20 -3.77
CA ALA A 122 11.25 1.44 -3.25
C ALA A 122 11.22 2.69 -2.35
N LEU A 123 12.28 2.92 -1.58
CA LEU A 123 12.42 4.11 -0.74
C LEU A 123 12.38 5.38 -1.57
N ALA A 124 13.26 5.52 -2.58
CA ALA A 124 13.30 6.69 -3.44
C ALA A 124 11.97 6.93 -4.18
N ALA A 125 11.36 5.85 -4.66
CA ALA A 125 10.09 5.95 -5.39
C ALA A 125 8.92 6.33 -4.47
N SER A 126 8.89 5.84 -3.23
CA SER A 126 7.85 6.19 -2.25
C SER A 126 7.93 7.66 -1.85
N GLN A 127 9.14 8.18 -1.63
CA GLN A 127 9.36 9.60 -1.33
C GLN A 127 9.00 10.47 -2.54
N ALA A 128 9.48 10.10 -3.73
CA ALA A 128 9.19 10.84 -4.96
C ALA A 128 7.68 10.88 -5.26
N LEU A 129 6.98 9.76 -5.12
CA LEU A 129 5.54 9.68 -5.34
C LEU A 129 4.75 10.53 -4.32
N THR A 130 5.20 10.56 -3.06
CA THR A 130 4.58 11.38 -2.02
C THR A 130 4.73 12.88 -2.32
N GLU A 131 5.92 13.33 -2.74
CA GLU A 131 6.16 14.71 -3.15
C GLU A 131 5.40 15.05 -4.45
N PHE A 132 5.40 14.15 -5.41
CA PHE A 132 4.69 14.29 -6.69
C PHE A 132 3.17 14.41 -6.48
N HIS A 133 2.60 13.64 -5.54
CA HIS A 133 1.18 13.74 -5.19
C HIS A 133 0.80 15.16 -4.74
N GLN A 134 1.64 15.83 -3.94
CA GLN A 134 1.37 17.18 -3.45
C GLN A 134 1.25 18.19 -4.58
N ASN A 135 1.98 17.97 -5.69
CA ASN A 135 2.05 18.88 -6.82
C ASN A 135 1.01 18.56 -7.92
N TRP A 136 0.74 17.26 -8.17
CA TRP A 136 0.09 16.84 -9.40
C TRP A 136 -1.11 15.90 -9.22
N LEU A 137 -1.18 15.12 -8.14
CA LEU A 137 -2.17 14.03 -8.03
C LEU A 137 -3.39 14.39 -7.17
N ARG A 138 -3.49 15.59 -6.64
CA ARG A 138 -4.58 15.97 -5.71
C ARG A 138 -5.97 15.77 -6.32
N GLU A 139 -6.12 16.08 -7.61
CA GLU A 139 -7.39 15.94 -8.32
C GLU A 139 -7.78 14.47 -8.54
N GLU A 140 -6.80 13.57 -8.78
CA GLU A 140 -7.08 12.15 -8.95
C GLU A 140 -7.65 11.51 -7.67
N TYR A 141 -7.30 12.05 -6.51
CA TYR A 141 -7.70 11.51 -5.19
C TYR A 141 -8.65 12.42 -4.41
N GLN A 142 -9.25 13.44 -5.02
CA GLN A 142 -10.08 14.45 -4.35
C GLN A 142 -11.34 13.91 -3.67
N ASP A 143 -11.79 12.71 -4.05
CA ASP A 143 -12.98 12.04 -3.50
C ASP A 143 -12.68 11.12 -2.31
N THR A 144 -11.41 11.03 -1.90
CA THR A 144 -10.96 10.35 -0.68
C THR A 144 -9.96 11.24 0.06
N HIS A 145 -9.49 10.80 1.23
CA HIS A 145 -8.39 11.42 1.97
C HIS A 145 -7.17 10.48 1.95
N PRO A 146 -6.18 10.73 1.05
CA PRO A 146 -4.97 9.91 1.00
C PRO A 146 -4.15 10.04 2.28
N LEU A 147 -3.73 8.91 2.84
CA LEU A 147 -2.92 8.81 4.05
C LEU A 147 -1.44 8.60 3.72
N VAL A 148 -1.15 7.71 2.76
CA VAL A 148 0.21 7.49 2.28
C VAL A 148 0.20 6.90 0.88
N PHE A 149 1.19 7.31 0.09
CA PHE A 149 1.57 6.67 -1.17
C PHE A 149 2.90 5.96 -0.98
N HIS A 150 3.05 4.79 -1.57
CA HIS A 150 4.33 4.09 -1.58
C HIS A 150 4.46 3.15 -2.77
N SER A 151 5.68 2.70 -3.02
CA SER A 151 6.05 1.81 -4.11
C SER A 151 6.65 0.51 -3.59
N THR A 152 6.52 -0.56 -4.36
CA THR A 152 7.38 -1.75 -4.18
C THR A 152 8.79 -1.49 -4.68
N ALA A 153 9.71 -2.40 -4.36
CA ALA A 153 10.91 -2.58 -5.14
C ALA A 153 10.58 -2.88 -6.61
N PRO A 154 11.54 -2.71 -7.54
CA PRO A 154 11.30 -2.99 -8.95
C PRO A 154 10.82 -4.43 -9.21
N THR A 155 9.99 -4.58 -10.24
CA THR A 155 9.49 -5.90 -10.65
C THR A 155 10.51 -6.63 -11.50
N HIS A 156 10.54 -7.96 -11.34
CA HIS A 156 11.33 -8.90 -12.11
C HIS A 156 10.41 -9.91 -12.80
N LEU A 157 10.94 -10.66 -13.76
CA LEU A 157 10.18 -11.69 -14.45
C LEU A 157 10.38 -13.04 -13.76
N HIS A 158 9.30 -13.72 -13.48
CA HIS A 158 9.29 -15.05 -12.88
C HIS A 158 8.38 -15.95 -13.72
N THR A 159 8.93 -17.02 -14.27
CA THR A 159 8.22 -17.90 -15.20
C THR A 159 8.23 -19.37 -14.75
N ALA A 160 7.21 -20.13 -15.18
CA ALA A 160 7.05 -21.55 -14.83
C ALA A 160 7.78 -22.48 -15.81
N GLY A 161 7.79 -22.14 -17.09
CA GLY A 161 8.17 -23.06 -18.16
C GLY A 161 9.52 -22.81 -18.81
N LYS A 162 9.92 -21.56 -19.01
CA LYS A 162 11.18 -21.20 -19.68
C LYS A 162 11.78 -19.91 -19.14
N GLN A 163 13.10 -19.77 -19.27
CA GLN A 163 13.81 -18.51 -18.99
C GLN A 163 13.46 -17.47 -20.06
N ILE A 164 13.27 -16.23 -19.65
CA ILE A 164 13.20 -15.06 -20.54
C ILE A 164 14.54 -14.33 -20.40
N SER A 165 15.39 -14.41 -21.42
CA SER A 165 16.75 -13.88 -21.41
C SER A 165 17.05 -12.89 -22.53
N VAL A 166 16.28 -12.97 -23.61
CA VAL A 166 16.36 -12.09 -24.77
C VAL A 166 14.95 -11.65 -25.18
N LEU A 167 14.87 -10.59 -25.99
CA LEU A 167 13.57 -10.02 -26.42
C LEU A 167 12.69 -11.06 -27.13
N GLU A 168 13.27 -11.95 -27.90
CA GLU A 168 12.60 -12.98 -28.67
C GLU A 168 11.88 -14.04 -27.79
N ASP A 169 12.35 -14.21 -26.54
CA ASP A 169 11.75 -15.16 -25.60
C ASP A 169 10.32 -14.78 -25.16
N PHE A 170 9.95 -13.50 -25.29
CA PHE A 170 8.60 -13.05 -24.96
C PHE A 170 7.53 -13.52 -25.94
N ALA A 171 7.91 -13.91 -27.16
CA ALA A 171 6.96 -14.19 -28.24
C ALA A 171 5.85 -15.17 -27.81
N GLY A 172 4.62 -14.67 -27.67
CA GLY A 172 3.43 -15.44 -27.33
C GLY A 172 3.33 -15.89 -25.88
N VAL A 173 4.30 -15.58 -25.00
CA VAL A 173 4.26 -16.00 -23.59
C VAL A 173 3.18 -15.20 -22.85
N LYS A 174 2.28 -15.91 -22.16
CA LYS A 174 1.24 -15.30 -21.34
C LYS A 174 1.84 -14.88 -19.99
N ILE A 175 1.93 -13.58 -19.76
CA ILE A 175 2.50 -13.02 -18.52
C ILE A 175 1.45 -12.20 -17.78
N ARG A 176 1.31 -12.46 -16.50
CA ARG A 176 0.42 -11.67 -15.64
C ARG A 176 0.88 -10.22 -15.54
N ALA A 177 -0.06 -9.30 -15.70
CA ALA A 177 0.14 -7.86 -15.50
C ALA A 177 -0.72 -7.33 -14.34
N PRO A 178 -0.18 -6.53 -13.40
CA PRO A 178 -0.95 -5.92 -12.32
C PRO A 178 -1.77 -4.71 -12.78
N SER A 179 -1.34 -4.00 -13.81
CA SER A 179 -1.92 -2.72 -14.23
C SER A 179 -1.92 -2.56 -15.75
N ARG A 180 -2.53 -1.49 -16.23
CA ARG A 180 -2.54 -1.10 -17.64
C ARG A 180 -1.13 -0.88 -18.19
N ILE A 181 -0.32 -0.08 -17.50
CA ILE A 181 1.05 0.21 -17.93
C ILE A 181 1.89 -1.06 -17.98
N SER A 182 1.81 -1.91 -16.97
CA SER A 182 2.49 -3.21 -16.99
C SER A 182 2.04 -4.09 -18.16
N ALA A 183 0.73 -4.09 -18.49
CA ALA A 183 0.22 -4.83 -19.64
C ALA A 183 0.74 -4.27 -20.98
N GLU A 184 0.81 -2.96 -21.14
CA GLU A 184 1.35 -2.30 -22.33
C GLU A 184 2.85 -2.56 -22.47
N THR A 185 3.61 -2.50 -21.36
CA THR A 185 5.03 -2.84 -21.31
C THR A 185 5.29 -4.27 -21.77
N LEU A 186 4.57 -5.24 -21.21
CA LEU A 186 4.69 -6.65 -21.60
C LEU A 186 4.31 -6.89 -23.07
N ARG A 187 3.27 -6.19 -23.56
CA ARG A 187 2.86 -6.26 -24.97
C ARG A 187 3.92 -5.68 -25.90
N ALA A 188 4.51 -4.54 -25.53
CA ALA A 188 5.59 -3.93 -26.29
C ALA A 188 6.82 -4.86 -26.40
N LEU A 189 7.10 -5.64 -25.36
CA LEU A 189 8.15 -6.66 -25.36
C LEU A 189 7.78 -7.92 -26.16
N GLY A 190 6.53 -8.12 -26.58
CA GLY A 190 6.07 -9.24 -27.38
C GLY A 190 5.32 -10.32 -26.62
N ALA A 191 5.10 -10.15 -25.32
CA ALA A 191 4.29 -11.06 -24.50
C ALA A 191 2.78 -10.85 -24.73
N VAL A 192 2.00 -11.82 -24.24
CA VAL A 192 0.54 -11.73 -24.13
C VAL A 192 0.19 -11.40 -22.67
N PRO A 193 -0.10 -10.13 -22.33
CA PRO A 193 -0.41 -9.75 -20.96
C PRO A 193 -1.79 -10.23 -20.54
N VAL A 194 -1.89 -10.75 -19.31
CA VAL A 194 -3.16 -11.16 -18.68
C VAL A 194 -3.36 -10.39 -17.38
N GLY A 195 -4.34 -9.49 -17.37
CA GLY A 195 -4.63 -8.63 -16.21
C GLY A 195 -5.28 -9.41 -15.07
N MET A 196 -4.68 -9.41 -13.88
CA MET A 196 -5.30 -9.96 -12.68
C MET A 196 -4.63 -9.45 -11.39
N PRO A 197 -5.39 -9.34 -10.29
CA PRO A 197 -4.84 -9.05 -8.96
C PRO A 197 -3.93 -10.19 -8.46
N VAL A 198 -2.97 -9.85 -7.58
CA VAL A 198 -1.96 -10.81 -7.10
C VAL A 198 -2.54 -12.05 -6.39
N PRO A 199 -3.66 -12.01 -5.66
CA PRO A 199 -4.22 -13.22 -5.05
C PRO A 199 -4.58 -14.34 -6.04
N ALA A 200 -4.86 -13.99 -7.31
CA ALA A 200 -5.20 -14.96 -8.34
C ALA A 200 -3.97 -15.59 -9.05
N VAL A 201 -2.77 -15.07 -8.82
CA VAL A 201 -1.58 -15.41 -9.62
C VAL A 201 -1.11 -16.85 -9.38
N TYR A 202 -1.12 -17.32 -8.12
CA TYR A 202 -0.70 -18.70 -7.81
C TYR A 202 -1.54 -19.71 -8.59
N GLU A 203 -2.85 -19.58 -8.55
CA GLU A 203 -3.78 -20.48 -9.23
C GLU A 203 -3.64 -20.38 -10.75
N ALA A 204 -3.49 -19.16 -11.28
CA ALA A 204 -3.31 -18.93 -12.71
C ALA A 204 -2.02 -19.57 -13.25
N LEU A 205 -0.90 -19.48 -12.51
CA LEU A 205 0.36 -20.15 -12.84
C LEU A 205 0.23 -21.68 -12.73
N SER A 206 -0.37 -22.17 -11.63
CA SER A 206 -0.55 -23.62 -11.41
C SER A 206 -1.38 -24.30 -12.49
N ARG A 207 -2.37 -23.59 -13.05
CA ARG A 207 -3.25 -24.09 -14.12
C ARG A 207 -2.77 -23.75 -15.54
N GLY A 208 -1.64 -23.06 -15.69
CA GLY A 208 -1.13 -22.63 -16.99
C GLY A 208 -1.99 -21.57 -17.70
N VAL A 209 -2.85 -20.86 -16.97
CA VAL A 209 -3.58 -19.68 -17.52
C VAL A 209 -2.60 -18.59 -17.89
N VAL A 210 -1.55 -18.43 -17.08
CA VAL A 210 -0.36 -17.63 -17.37
C VAL A 210 0.89 -18.49 -17.19
N GLU A 211 1.96 -18.15 -17.91
CA GLU A 211 3.26 -18.84 -17.90
C GLU A 211 4.29 -18.10 -17.07
N GLY A 212 3.99 -16.84 -16.69
CA GLY A 212 4.85 -16.00 -15.89
C GLY A 212 4.13 -14.79 -15.27
N THR A 213 4.88 -14.05 -14.48
CA THR A 213 4.41 -12.83 -13.81
C THR A 213 5.56 -11.82 -13.67
N ALA A 214 5.24 -10.53 -13.76
CA ALA A 214 6.13 -9.44 -13.40
C ALA A 214 5.79 -8.97 -11.97
N ILE A 215 6.67 -9.24 -11.00
CA ILE A 215 6.51 -8.90 -9.58
C ILE A 215 7.87 -8.68 -8.90
N PRO A 216 7.94 -7.99 -7.73
CA PRO A 216 9.13 -7.96 -6.90
C PRO A 216 9.33 -9.29 -6.14
N TRP A 217 10.54 -9.55 -5.64
CA TRP A 217 10.86 -10.76 -4.88
C TRP A 217 10.08 -10.87 -3.57
N THR A 218 9.75 -9.76 -2.93
CA THR A 218 8.94 -9.69 -1.70
C THR A 218 7.61 -10.44 -1.78
N ILE A 219 7.05 -10.59 -3.00
CA ILE A 219 5.75 -11.25 -3.23
C ILE A 219 5.86 -12.76 -3.36
N MET A 220 7.06 -13.29 -3.62
CA MET A 220 7.27 -14.71 -3.88
C MET A 220 6.82 -15.60 -2.72
N ARG A 221 7.20 -15.26 -1.50
CA ARG A 221 6.93 -16.08 -0.32
C ARG A 221 5.48 -15.98 0.17
N PRO A 222 4.90 -14.79 0.41
CA PRO A 222 3.54 -14.68 0.97
C PRO A 222 2.45 -15.23 0.05
N PHE A 223 2.68 -15.25 -1.27
CA PHE A 223 1.78 -15.82 -2.27
C PHE A 223 2.24 -17.19 -2.79
N ARG A 224 3.30 -17.78 -2.21
CA ARG A 224 3.83 -19.10 -2.54
C ARG A 224 4.25 -19.27 -4.02
N LEU A 225 4.55 -18.17 -4.70
CA LEU A 225 4.86 -18.20 -6.14
C LEU A 225 6.14 -18.95 -6.45
N HIS A 226 7.07 -19.05 -5.51
CA HIS A 226 8.27 -19.88 -5.60
C HIS A 226 7.99 -21.40 -5.80
N GLU A 227 6.77 -21.85 -5.56
CA GLU A 227 6.36 -23.24 -5.80
C GLU A 227 5.96 -23.49 -7.26
N VAL A 228 5.48 -22.46 -7.95
CA VAL A 228 4.90 -22.53 -9.29
C VAL A 228 5.73 -21.79 -10.36
N THR A 229 6.82 -21.12 -9.96
CA THR A 229 7.81 -20.53 -10.87
C THR A 229 9.15 -21.24 -10.74
N LYS A 230 9.94 -21.29 -11.84
CA LYS A 230 11.21 -22.02 -11.90
C LYS A 230 12.36 -21.19 -12.45
N PHE A 231 12.08 -20.14 -13.19
CA PHE A 231 13.06 -19.29 -13.85
C PHE A 231 12.82 -17.84 -13.48
N HIS A 232 13.90 -17.11 -13.27
CA HIS A 232 13.84 -15.73 -12.80
C HIS A 232 14.80 -14.86 -13.61
N THR A 233 14.31 -13.70 -14.07
CA THR A 233 15.15 -12.71 -14.76
C THR A 233 15.07 -11.39 -14.03
N GLU A 234 16.18 -10.97 -13.45
CA GLU A 234 16.34 -9.69 -12.77
C GLU A 234 16.52 -8.57 -13.80
N VAL A 235 15.47 -7.76 -13.97
CA VAL A 235 15.41 -6.73 -15.01
C VAL A 235 15.08 -5.34 -14.49
N SER A 236 14.44 -5.23 -13.32
CA SER A 236 13.90 -3.96 -12.83
C SER A 236 12.98 -3.30 -13.87
N LEU A 237 11.96 -4.06 -14.32
CA LEU A 237 11.14 -3.69 -15.47
C LEU A 237 10.23 -2.48 -15.20
N SER A 238 9.58 -2.49 -14.06
CA SER A 238 8.63 -1.46 -13.60
C SER A 238 8.48 -1.56 -12.09
N ARG A 239 7.44 -0.98 -11.52
CA ARG A 239 7.11 -1.12 -10.09
C ARG A 239 5.61 -1.18 -9.90
N VAL A 240 5.17 -1.50 -8.69
CA VAL A 240 3.76 -1.46 -8.29
C VAL A 240 3.57 -0.39 -7.24
N LEU A 241 2.55 0.44 -7.44
CA LEU A 241 2.23 1.54 -6.54
C LEU A 241 1.10 1.15 -5.60
N PHE A 242 1.13 1.72 -4.42
CA PHE A 242 0.09 1.57 -3.41
C PHE A 242 -0.38 2.93 -2.91
N VAL A 243 -1.64 2.96 -2.55
CA VAL A 243 -2.23 4.04 -1.76
C VAL A 243 -2.97 3.47 -0.55
N MET A 244 -2.75 4.05 0.62
CA MET A 244 -3.67 3.94 1.74
C MET A 244 -4.49 5.21 1.78
N THR A 245 -5.82 5.08 1.74
CA THR A 245 -6.71 6.23 1.68
C THR A 245 -7.94 6.00 2.54
N MET A 246 -8.48 7.07 3.09
CA MET A 246 -9.64 7.07 3.97
C MET A 246 -10.85 7.69 3.27
N ASN A 247 -12.05 7.26 3.62
CA ASN A 247 -13.27 7.95 3.24
C ASN A 247 -13.21 9.41 3.67
N LYS A 248 -13.40 10.33 2.72
CA LYS A 248 -13.23 11.76 2.96
C LYS A 248 -14.15 12.30 4.05
N ARG A 249 -15.44 11.96 3.98
CA ARG A 249 -16.42 12.40 4.99
C ARG A 249 -16.06 11.87 6.38
N ARG A 250 -15.69 10.58 6.47
CA ARG A 250 -15.30 9.97 7.74
C ARG A 250 -14.08 10.64 8.36
N TYR A 251 -13.07 11.01 7.53
CA TYR A 251 -11.94 11.80 7.99
C TYR A 251 -12.37 13.19 8.44
N ASP A 252 -13.22 13.88 7.68
CA ASP A 252 -13.70 15.23 7.99
C ASP A 252 -14.49 15.30 9.33
N GLU A 253 -15.18 14.22 9.69
CA GLU A 253 -15.94 14.05 10.93
C GLU A 253 -15.07 13.75 12.17
N LEU A 254 -13.80 13.39 12.01
CA LEU A 254 -12.92 13.09 13.15
C LEU A 254 -12.62 14.34 13.98
N PRO A 255 -12.47 14.20 15.32
CA PRO A 255 -12.00 15.28 16.19
C PRO A 255 -10.63 15.81 15.73
N PRO A 256 -10.35 17.13 15.92
CA PRO A 256 -9.11 17.74 15.43
C PRO A 256 -7.82 17.08 15.97
N ASP A 257 -7.82 16.65 17.21
CA ASP A 257 -6.69 15.96 17.84
C ASP A 257 -6.48 14.55 17.30
N ILE A 258 -7.56 13.85 16.92
CA ILE A 258 -7.48 12.56 16.25
C ILE A 258 -6.96 12.72 14.81
N LYS A 259 -7.40 13.76 14.09
CA LYS A 259 -6.84 14.11 12.78
C LYS A 259 -5.33 14.32 12.88
N ALA A 260 -4.90 15.10 13.86
CA ALA A 260 -3.46 15.34 14.07
C ALA A 260 -2.67 14.04 14.32
N ILE A 261 -3.20 13.11 15.14
CA ILE A 261 -2.56 11.81 15.38
C ILE A 261 -2.42 11.01 14.07
N ILE A 262 -3.47 11.00 13.24
CA ILE A 262 -3.46 10.30 11.95
C ILE A 262 -2.47 10.97 10.99
N ASP A 263 -2.53 12.28 10.84
CA ASP A 263 -1.68 13.04 9.93
C ASP A 263 -0.19 12.93 10.31
N ASP A 264 0.14 13.00 11.60
CA ASP A 264 1.51 12.85 12.11
C ASP A 264 2.08 11.43 11.93
N SER A 265 1.21 10.42 11.79
CA SER A 265 1.59 9.01 11.58
C SER A 265 1.65 8.59 10.11
N THR A 266 1.35 9.50 9.17
CA THR A 266 1.21 9.25 7.73
C THR A 266 2.16 10.10 6.90
N GLY A 267 1.88 10.30 5.62
CA GLY A 267 2.68 11.17 4.76
C GLY A 267 4.10 10.67 4.50
N MET A 268 5.07 11.60 4.45
CA MET A 268 6.45 11.31 4.02
C MET A 268 7.17 10.31 4.95
N ALA A 269 7.07 10.49 6.26
CA ALA A 269 7.74 9.61 7.22
C ALA A 269 7.26 8.15 7.10
N LEU A 270 5.97 7.94 6.90
CA LEU A 270 5.41 6.62 6.64
C LEU A 270 5.85 6.08 5.28
N ALA A 271 5.87 6.91 4.23
CA ALA A 271 6.33 6.52 2.89
C ALA A 271 7.79 6.03 2.91
N GLU A 272 8.67 6.70 3.67
CA GLU A 272 10.05 6.27 3.88
C GLU A 272 10.14 4.92 4.59
N ARG A 273 9.42 4.75 5.69
CA ARG A 273 9.36 3.48 6.43
C ARG A 273 8.92 2.32 5.53
N LEU A 274 7.90 2.56 4.71
CA LEU A 274 7.38 1.56 3.78
C LEU A 274 8.35 1.26 2.64
N GLY A 275 8.96 2.28 2.06
CA GLY A 275 9.96 2.09 1.02
C GLY A 275 11.12 1.22 1.51
N ARG A 276 11.68 1.49 2.70
CA ARG A 276 12.72 0.65 3.31
C ARG A 276 12.23 -0.78 3.55
N MET A 277 11.02 -0.96 4.07
CA MET A 277 10.41 -2.28 4.28
C MET A 277 10.36 -3.11 2.98
N TRP A 278 10.00 -2.48 1.85
CA TRP A 278 9.98 -3.17 0.56
C TRP A 278 11.37 -3.50 0.05
N ASP A 279 12.34 -2.60 0.16
CA ASP A 279 13.72 -2.84 -0.27
C ASP A 279 14.39 -3.94 0.57
N ASP A 280 14.18 -3.96 1.88
CA ASP A 280 14.77 -4.93 2.79
C ASP A 280 14.26 -6.37 2.58
N ASP A 281 12.98 -6.54 2.23
CA ASP A 281 12.37 -7.87 2.05
C ASP A 281 12.64 -8.50 0.65
N GLU A 282 13.30 -7.78 -0.27
CA GLU A 282 13.73 -8.33 -1.57
C GLU A 282 14.74 -9.46 -1.40
N LYS A 283 15.72 -9.29 -0.53
CA LYS A 283 16.78 -10.29 -0.29
C LYS A 283 16.23 -11.62 0.22
N PRO A 284 15.38 -11.68 1.26
CA PRO A 284 14.75 -12.92 1.68
C PRO A 284 13.90 -13.60 0.59
N GLY A 285 13.19 -12.81 -0.21
CA GLY A 285 12.41 -13.34 -1.33
C GLY A 285 13.27 -14.01 -2.41
N ARG A 286 14.38 -13.35 -2.77
CA ARG A 286 15.38 -13.88 -3.73
C ARG A 286 16.08 -15.13 -3.22
N ALA A 287 16.43 -15.15 -1.94
CA ALA A 287 17.16 -16.27 -1.32
C ALA A 287 16.42 -17.60 -1.51
N ILE A 288 15.09 -17.60 -1.45
CA ILE A 288 14.27 -18.81 -1.64
C ILE A 288 14.52 -19.45 -3.02
N ALA A 289 14.61 -18.65 -4.09
CA ALA A 289 14.88 -19.15 -5.42
C ALA A 289 16.30 -19.77 -5.50
N VAL A 290 17.28 -19.10 -4.91
CA VAL A 290 18.67 -19.56 -4.86
C VAL A 290 18.78 -20.87 -4.05
N GLU A 291 18.18 -20.96 -2.87
CA GLU A 291 18.16 -22.16 -2.01
C GLU A 291 17.49 -23.36 -2.70
N ARG A 292 16.52 -23.10 -3.55
CA ARG A 292 15.84 -24.12 -4.37
C ARG A 292 16.63 -24.51 -5.64
N GLY A 293 17.80 -23.90 -5.88
CA GLY A 293 18.59 -24.12 -7.08
C GLY A 293 17.92 -23.62 -8.37
N GLN A 294 16.99 -22.68 -8.27
CA GLN A 294 16.30 -22.10 -9.43
C GLN A 294 17.21 -21.09 -10.13
N PRO A 295 17.29 -21.09 -11.48
CA PRO A 295 18.09 -20.13 -12.21
C PRO A 295 17.62 -18.68 -11.96
N VAL A 296 18.56 -17.83 -11.58
CA VAL A 296 18.38 -16.37 -11.45
C VAL A 296 19.34 -15.70 -12.42
N LEU A 297 18.81 -15.12 -13.48
CA LEU A 297 19.57 -14.46 -14.54
C LEU A 297 19.49 -12.94 -14.36
N SER A 298 20.62 -12.26 -14.45
CA SER A 298 20.65 -10.82 -14.67
C SER A 298 20.68 -10.52 -16.16
N LEU A 299 19.83 -9.58 -16.60
CA LEU A 299 19.75 -9.18 -18.00
C LEU A 299 21.07 -8.53 -18.42
N SER A 300 21.59 -8.89 -19.60
CA SER A 300 22.77 -8.22 -20.17
C SER A 300 22.46 -6.77 -20.50
N GLU A 301 23.47 -5.90 -20.52
CA GLU A 301 23.27 -4.48 -20.84
C GLU A 301 22.70 -4.30 -22.25
N ALA A 302 23.23 -5.06 -23.22
CA ALA A 302 22.73 -5.01 -24.60
C ALA A 302 21.24 -5.39 -24.72
N GLU A 303 20.78 -6.42 -23.97
CA GLU A 303 19.37 -6.78 -23.94
C GLU A 303 18.55 -5.75 -23.17
N ARG A 304 19.09 -5.17 -22.10
CA ARG A 304 18.44 -4.09 -21.36
C ARG A 304 18.15 -2.90 -22.28
N GLU A 305 19.13 -2.46 -23.08
CA GLU A 305 18.97 -1.37 -24.06
C GLU A 305 17.91 -1.71 -25.12
N ARG A 306 17.88 -2.96 -25.62
CA ARG A 306 16.87 -3.43 -26.57
C ARG A 306 15.44 -3.36 -25.95
N TRP A 307 15.31 -3.80 -24.69
CA TRP A 307 14.02 -3.78 -24.01
C TRP A 307 13.58 -2.35 -23.69
N GLN A 308 14.51 -1.47 -23.31
CA GLN A 308 14.22 -0.04 -23.09
C GLN A 308 13.75 0.62 -24.39
N GLU A 309 14.45 0.40 -25.49
CA GLU A 309 14.07 0.96 -26.79
C GLU A 309 12.68 0.46 -27.23
N ARG A 310 12.41 -0.84 -27.03
CA ARG A 310 11.14 -1.46 -27.39
C ARG A 310 9.96 -0.90 -26.58
N THR A 311 10.20 -0.53 -25.34
CA THR A 311 9.17 -0.02 -24.42
C THR A 311 9.00 1.50 -24.47
N ARG A 312 9.78 2.24 -25.24
CA ARG A 312 9.56 3.70 -25.43
C ARG A 312 8.16 4.05 -25.86
N THR A 313 7.57 3.22 -26.72
CA THR A 313 6.19 3.41 -27.18
C THR A 313 5.16 3.45 -26.05
N VAL A 314 5.46 2.83 -24.90
CA VAL A 314 4.60 2.87 -23.71
C VAL A 314 4.68 4.24 -23.03
N ILE A 315 5.89 4.82 -22.98
CA ILE A 315 6.13 6.16 -22.41
C ILE A 315 5.45 7.19 -23.30
N ASP A 316 5.66 7.13 -24.61
CA ASP A 316 5.07 8.04 -25.59
C ASP A 316 3.53 7.97 -25.55
N GLY A 317 2.98 6.76 -25.50
CA GLY A 317 1.53 6.55 -25.39
C GLY A 317 0.95 7.08 -24.07
N TRP A 318 1.68 7.00 -22.97
CA TRP A 318 1.26 7.62 -21.72
C TRP A 318 1.26 9.15 -21.82
N ILE A 319 2.32 9.76 -22.40
CA ILE A 319 2.43 11.21 -22.62
C ILE A 319 1.24 11.71 -23.48
N GLU A 320 0.96 11.02 -24.59
CA GLU A 320 -0.18 11.35 -25.45
C GLU A 320 -1.51 11.26 -24.68
N LYS A 321 -1.71 10.19 -23.91
CA LYS A 321 -2.92 9.97 -23.12
C LYS A 321 -3.16 11.08 -22.10
N VAL A 322 -2.15 11.47 -21.33
CA VAL A 322 -2.31 12.54 -20.32
C VAL A 322 -2.40 13.91 -21.00
N GLY A 323 -1.77 14.10 -22.17
CA GLY A 323 -1.93 15.26 -23.01
C GLY A 323 -3.38 15.47 -23.48
N ALA A 324 -4.05 14.38 -23.85
CA ALA A 324 -5.48 14.40 -24.21
C ALA A 324 -6.39 14.77 -23.02
N LEU A 325 -5.91 14.62 -21.79
CA LEU A 325 -6.59 15.03 -20.56
C LEU A 325 -6.25 16.48 -20.14
N GLY A 326 -5.42 17.19 -20.92
CA GLY A 326 -5.05 18.58 -20.67
C GLY A 326 -3.78 18.75 -19.80
N HIS A 327 -2.99 17.70 -19.59
CA HIS A 327 -1.75 17.75 -18.81
C HIS A 327 -0.52 17.72 -19.71
N ASP A 328 0.54 18.43 -19.33
CA ASP A 328 1.85 18.32 -19.98
C ASP A 328 2.58 17.04 -19.53
N GLY A 329 2.41 15.96 -20.30
CA GLY A 329 3.01 14.65 -19.98
C GLY A 329 4.54 14.68 -19.96
N GLN A 330 5.20 15.53 -20.74
CA GLN A 330 6.66 15.68 -20.73
C GLN A 330 7.13 16.35 -19.42
N ALA A 331 6.45 17.42 -19.01
CA ALA A 331 6.75 18.10 -17.75
C ALA A 331 6.53 17.18 -16.54
N LEU A 332 5.46 16.39 -16.53
CA LEU A 332 5.16 15.40 -15.50
C LEU A 332 6.27 14.34 -15.42
N LEU A 333 6.68 13.78 -16.55
CA LEU A 333 7.75 12.77 -16.59
C LEU A 333 9.10 13.36 -16.14
N ALA A 334 9.41 14.58 -16.55
CA ALA A 334 10.63 15.27 -16.14
C ALA A 334 10.66 15.53 -14.63
N ASP A 335 9.55 16.00 -14.03
CA ASP A 335 9.47 16.25 -12.60
C ASP A 335 9.58 14.95 -11.79
N ALA A 336 8.91 13.90 -12.18
CA ALA A 336 9.00 12.61 -11.52
C ALA A 336 10.40 12.00 -11.61
N THR A 337 11.07 12.11 -12.76
CA THR A 337 12.46 11.67 -12.94
C THR A 337 13.40 12.47 -12.04
N ARG A 338 13.21 13.78 -11.96
CA ARG A 338 13.94 14.68 -11.06
C ARG A 338 13.76 14.28 -9.58
N LEU A 339 12.52 13.99 -9.18
CA LEU A 339 12.19 13.58 -7.82
C LEU A 339 12.83 12.21 -7.46
N LEU A 340 12.76 11.25 -8.39
CA LEU A 340 13.43 9.95 -8.23
C LEU A 340 14.95 10.11 -8.07
N ALA A 341 15.58 10.98 -8.85
CA ALA A 341 17.00 11.27 -8.75
C ALA A 341 17.34 11.97 -7.41
N LYS A 342 16.54 12.96 -6.99
CA LYS A 342 16.69 13.67 -5.72
C LYS A 342 16.73 12.69 -4.56
N HIS A 343 15.69 11.87 -4.41
CA HIS A 343 15.57 10.92 -3.30
C HIS A 343 16.47 9.69 -3.44
N GLY A 344 16.94 9.38 -4.65
CA GLY A 344 17.93 8.32 -4.89
C GLY A 344 19.36 8.73 -4.52
N SER A 345 19.72 10.00 -4.59
CA SER A 345 21.04 10.52 -4.18
C SER A 345 21.24 10.55 -2.68
N ASP A 346 20.17 10.74 -1.90
CA ASP A 346 20.19 10.82 -0.45
C ASP A 346 20.47 9.46 0.23
N GLN A 347 20.62 8.38 -0.56
CA GLN A 347 20.85 7.01 -0.09
C GLN A 347 22.31 6.54 -0.24
N LYS A 348 23.18 7.38 -0.78
CA LYS A 348 24.62 7.12 -0.90
C LYS A 348 25.38 7.72 0.29
#